data_9927df4d8801a1a1ea085b2de12a9429
#
_entry.id   9927df4d8801a1a1ea085b2de12a9429
#
_cell.length_a   1.000
_cell.length_b   1.000
_cell.length_c   1.000
_cell.angle_alpha   90.00
_cell.angle_beta   90.00
_cell.angle_gamma   90.00
#
_symmetry.space_group_name_H-M   'P 1'
#
loop_
_entity.id
_entity.type
_entity.pdbx_description
1 polymer ?
#
loop_
_entity_poly.entity_id
_entity_poly.type
_entity_poly.pdbx_seq_one_letter_code
_entity_poly.pdbx_strand_id
1 'polypeptide(L)'
;RLSDAEFYYGDDLKKPLFERTEALKKVLFQADMGTYWEKIERMADIAEFVASFGFPGKAKDCRRAAFLSKADLTTGVIKEFPELQGVMGRHYASMTGESAEIAQSVFEHYLPKGQSDDLPTTDVGAATAIADKIDMVCGCFGVGLIPTGTADPYGLRRHTLGILSILESRGLRIPIAGLVDRSLATLAPKLTSPAAEVRKKVLEFVVARYLNLLVSQGAPADLVEAVLAPGLTNVVDLRAKLDALVAFRADAAFEPLAEVFKRAINITKVYDGPLAVSEVLFEHDEERALHAAAADVSGRVVSAARDGRYGEAFREMAGLQPLVAAFFEKVLVMAKDETVRNNRLALLKGLSAVFASVADFSKVASSGQPKQG
;
A
#
# COMPACT_ATOMS: atom_id res chain seq x y z
N ARG A 1 28.71 -14.22 34.15
CA ARG A 1 28.02 -13.69 32.94
C ARG A 1 28.98 -13.22 31.87
N LEU A 2 30.02 -12.41 32.15
CA LEU A 2 30.99 -11.98 31.11
C LEU A 2 31.84 -13.14 30.62
N SER A 3 32.27 -14.03 31.50
CA SER A 3 33.00 -15.25 31.14
C SER A 3 32.19 -16.19 30.26
N ASP A 4 30.87 -16.31 30.54
CA ASP A 4 29.96 -17.14 29.77
C ASP A 4 29.73 -16.53 28.37
N ALA A 5 29.58 -15.18 28.30
CA ALA A 5 29.44 -14.46 27.03
C ALA A 5 30.70 -14.65 26.13
N GLU A 6 31.90 -14.57 26.70
CA GLU A 6 33.15 -14.80 25.97
C GLU A 6 33.27 -16.24 25.47
N PHE A 7 32.86 -17.19 26.28
CA PHE A 7 32.83 -18.61 25.89
C PHE A 7 31.87 -18.84 24.71
N TYR A 8 30.60 -18.37 24.83
CA TYR A 8 29.61 -18.53 23.76
C TYR A 8 30.03 -17.79 22.48
N TYR A 9 30.57 -16.59 22.59
CA TYR A 9 31.09 -15.85 21.44
C TYR A 9 32.18 -16.60 20.70
N GLY A 10 33.17 -17.12 21.44
CA GLY A 10 34.27 -17.92 20.86
C GLY A 10 33.78 -19.22 20.19
N ASP A 11 32.75 -19.86 20.78
CA ASP A 11 32.13 -21.04 20.18
C ASP A 11 31.31 -20.73 18.94
N ASP A 12 30.60 -19.60 18.99
CA ASP A 12 29.75 -19.12 17.86
C ASP A 12 30.61 -18.80 16.62
N LEU A 13 31.79 -18.25 16.78
CA LEU A 13 32.73 -17.96 15.67
C LEU A 13 33.30 -19.18 14.96
N LYS A 14 33.25 -20.36 15.57
CA LYS A 14 33.77 -21.61 14.95
C LYS A 14 32.97 -22.06 13.74
N LYS A 15 31.72 -21.60 13.63
CA LYS A 15 30.81 -22.01 12.57
C LYS A 15 30.23 -20.78 11.85
N PRO A 16 30.40 -20.65 10.52
CA PRO A 16 29.85 -19.57 9.74
C PRO A 16 28.33 -19.41 9.92
N LEU A 17 27.83 -18.16 9.89
CA LEU A 17 26.42 -17.86 10.11
C LEU A 17 25.51 -18.63 9.13
N PHE A 18 25.94 -18.79 7.88
CA PHE A 18 25.21 -19.55 6.87
C PHE A 18 24.94 -21.01 7.28
N GLU A 19 25.96 -21.68 7.83
CA GLU A 19 25.79 -23.09 8.24
C GLU A 19 24.86 -23.25 9.44
N ARG A 20 24.63 -22.19 10.18
CA ARG A 20 23.69 -22.17 11.33
C ARG A 20 22.22 -22.15 10.90
N THR A 21 21.94 -21.77 9.66
CA THR A 21 20.54 -21.76 9.13
C THR A 21 19.89 -23.14 9.19
N GLU A 22 20.65 -24.23 9.00
CA GLU A 22 20.15 -25.61 9.10
C GLU A 22 19.49 -25.93 10.46
N ALA A 23 19.99 -25.33 11.53
CA ALA A 23 19.42 -25.53 12.86
C ALA A 23 18.03 -24.91 13.02
N LEU A 24 17.69 -23.94 12.19
CA LEU A 24 16.35 -23.30 12.18
C LEU A 24 15.21 -24.26 11.79
N LYS A 25 15.52 -25.40 11.15
CA LYS A 25 14.56 -26.47 10.88
C LYS A 25 13.92 -27.05 12.16
N LYS A 26 14.63 -26.92 13.29
CA LYS A 26 14.17 -27.41 14.60
C LYS A 26 13.63 -26.29 15.50
N VAL A 27 13.66 -25.04 15.06
CA VAL A 27 13.18 -23.90 15.83
C VAL A 27 11.80 -23.50 15.33
N LEU A 28 10.78 -23.71 16.17
CA LEU A 28 9.41 -23.34 15.84
C LEU A 28 9.30 -21.82 15.76
N PHE A 29 8.74 -21.31 14.64
CA PHE A 29 8.39 -19.91 14.49
C PHE A 29 6.98 -19.65 15.04
N GLN A 30 5.98 -20.37 14.50
CA GLN A 30 4.60 -20.32 14.94
C GLN A 30 3.93 -21.64 14.54
N ALA A 31 3.03 -22.17 15.39
CA ALA A 31 2.49 -23.54 15.26
C ALA A 31 1.89 -23.82 13.86
N ASP A 32 1.10 -22.89 13.33
CA ASP A 32 0.41 -23.06 12.06
C ASP A 32 1.24 -22.57 10.85
N MET A 33 2.27 -21.76 11.09
CA MET A 33 3.14 -21.19 10.05
C MET A 33 4.46 -21.94 9.87
N GLY A 34 4.79 -22.86 10.80
CA GLY A 34 5.95 -23.74 10.73
C GLY A 34 7.21 -23.22 11.43
N THR A 35 8.37 -23.60 10.94
CA THR A 35 9.69 -23.33 11.52
C THR A 35 10.28 -22.00 11.02
N TYR A 36 11.35 -21.52 11.69
CA TYR A 36 12.12 -20.39 11.20
C TYR A 36 12.83 -20.69 9.88
N TRP A 37 13.13 -21.95 9.58
CA TRP A 37 13.63 -22.34 8.27
C TRP A 37 12.62 -22.04 7.17
N GLU A 38 11.39 -22.50 7.32
CA GLU A 38 10.32 -22.22 6.36
C GLU A 38 10.07 -20.71 6.21
N LYS A 39 10.20 -19.96 7.32
CA LYS A 39 10.08 -18.49 7.29
C LYS A 39 11.18 -17.85 6.45
N ILE A 40 12.45 -18.19 6.65
CA ILE A 40 13.56 -17.59 5.88
C ILE A 40 13.51 -17.96 4.39
N GLU A 41 13.01 -19.15 4.05
CA GLU A 41 12.77 -19.53 2.65
C GLU A 41 11.72 -18.62 2.00
N ARG A 42 10.59 -18.39 2.66
CA ARG A 42 9.56 -17.45 2.19
C ARG A 42 10.09 -16.03 2.11
N MET A 43 10.79 -15.57 3.14
CA MET A 43 11.40 -14.24 3.16
C MET A 43 12.40 -14.04 2.01
N ALA A 44 13.22 -15.05 1.70
CA ALA A 44 14.18 -15.00 0.60
C ALA A 44 13.49 -14.80 -0.76
N ASP A 45 12.38 -15.49 -0.98
CA ASP A 45 11.58 -15.39 -2.19
C ASP A 45 10.87 -14.02 -2.31
N ILE A 46 10.34 -13.50 -1.20
CA ILE A 46 9.70 -12.19 -1.17
C ILE A 46 10.74 -11.06 -1.32
N ALA A 47 11.91 -11.16 -0.69
CA ALA A 47 12.96 -10.14 -0.79
C ALA A 47 13.50 -10.02 -2.22
N GLU A 48 13.66 -11.15 -2.92
CA GLU A 48 14.01 -11.17 -4.34
C GLU A 48 12.96 -10.48 -5.21
N PHE A 49 11.67 -10.72 -4.93
CA PHE A 49 10.56 -10.04 -5.59
C PHE A 49 10.61 -8.52 -5.33
N VAL A 50 10.80 -8.08 -4.09
CA VAL A 50 10.93 -6.65 -3.74
C VAL A 50 12.09 -6.01 -4.51
N ALA A 51 13.23 -6.69 -4.58
CA ALA A 51 14.41 -6.20 -5.30
C ALA A 51 14.14 -5.96 -6.80
N SER A 52 13.28 -6.76 -7.42
CA SER A 52 12.94 -6.62 -8.84
C SER A 52 12.27 -5.28 -9.20
N PHE A 53 11.67 -4.60 -8.23
CA PHE A 53 11.01 -3.30 -8.44
C PHE A 53 11.91 -2.09 -8.20
N GLY A 54 12.85 -2.17 -7.28
CA GLY A 54 13.56 -0.97 -6.85
C GLY A 54 15.08 -1.09 -6.75
N PHE A 55 15.63 -2.31 -6.80
CA PHE A 55 17.05 -2.55 -6.52
C PHE A 55 17.72 -3.36 -7.63
N PRO A 56 17.90 -2.78 -8.83
CA PRO A 56 18.48 -3.48 -9.97
C PRO A 56 19.83 -4.11 -9.63
N GLY A 57 19.97 -5.40 -9.93
CA GLY A 57 21.21 -6.14 -9.70
C GLY A 57 21.39 -6.69 -8.27
N LYS A 58 20.52 -6.32 -7.30
CA LYS A 58 20.65 -6.77 -5.90
C LYS A 58 19.76 -7.97 -5.52
N ALA A 59 19.04 -8.57 -6.46
CA ALA A 59 18.12 -9.67 -6.18
C ALA A 59 18.79 -10.83 -5.42
N LYS A 60 20.00 -11.23 -5.83
CA LYS A 60 20.76 -12.29 -5.17
C LYS A 60 21.16 -11.92 -3.74
N ASP A 61 21.58 -10.69 -3.52
CA ASP A 61 22.00 -10.21 -2.20
C ASP A 61 20.80 -10.10 -1.26
N CYS A 62 19.64 -9.61 -1.75
CA CYS A 62 18.39 -9.57 -1.00
C CYS A 62 17.92 -10.97 -0.60
N ARG A 63 17.98 -11.92 -1.52
CA ARG A 63 17.68 -13.33 -1.26
C ARG A 63 18.63 -13.92 -0.20
N ARG A 64 19.94 -13.66 -0.35
CA ARG A 64 20.98 -14.13 0.60
C ARG A 64 20.77 -13.55 1.98
N ALA A 65 20.58 -12.26 2.09
CA ALA A 65 20.37 -11.56 3.35
C ALA A 65 19.11 -12.05 4.09
N ALA A 66 17.99 -12.21 3.38
CA ALA A 66 16.76 -12.74 3.96
C ALA A 66 16.95 -14.17 4.48
N PHE A 67 17.70 -15.00 3.77
CA PHE A 67 17.99 -16.35 4.19
C PHE A 67 18.87 -16.41 5.45
N LEU A 68 19.76 -15.42 5.65
CA LEU A 68 20.64 -15.34 6.84
C LEU A 68 19.97 -14.65 8.03
N SER A 69 18.90 -13.90 7.83
CA SER A 69 18.39 -12.90 8.76
C SER A 69 18.00 -13.44 10.15
N LYS A 70 17.67 -14.72 10.26
CA LYS A 70 17.27 -15.37 11.52
C LYS A 70 18.28 -16.40 12.04
N ALA A 71 19.43 -16.54 11.37
CA ALA A 71 20.44 -17.58 11.71
C ALA A 71 21.08 -17.37 13.09
N ASP A 72 21.16 -16.11 13.54
CA ASP A 72 21.69 -15.76 14.86
C ASP A 72 20.85 -16.31 16.03
N LEU A 73 19.55 -16.60 15.82
CA LEU A 73 18.70 -17.23 16.82
C LEU A 73 19.20 -18.59 17.31
N THR A 74 20.08 -19.22 16.54
CA THR A 74 20.68 -20.53 16.87
C THR A 74 22.01 -20.43 17.59
N THR A 75 22.54 -19.22 17.79
CA THR A 75 23.82 -18.97 18.44
C THR A 75 23.74 -19.05 19.96
N GLY A 76 24.85 -19.33 20.61
CA GLY A 76 24.94 -19.39 22.07
C GLY A 76 24.73 -18.05 22.71
N VAL A 77 25.30 -16.98 22.13
CA VAL A 77 25.14 -15.61 22.63
C VAL A 77 23.67 -15.19 22.60
N ILE A 78 22.92 -15.45 21.53
CA ILE A 78 21.50 -15.03 21.45
C ILE A 78 20.60 -15.84 22.38
N LYS A 79 20.94 -17.09 22.69
CA LYS A 79 20.20 -17.87 23.68
C LYS A 79 20.31 -17.29 25.08
N GLU A 80 21.47 -16.74 25.42
CA GLU A 80 21.75 -16.12 26.72
C GLU A 80 21.33 -14.63 26.76
N PHE A 81 21.47 -13.91 25.63
CA PHE A 81 21.19 -12.47 25.48
C PHE A 81 20.26 -12.22 24.28
N PRO A 82 18.96 -12.51 24.40
CA PRO A 82 18.00 -12.40 23.29
C PRO A 82 17.88 -10.97 22.74
N GLU A 83 18.16 -9.95 23.53
CA GLU A 83 18.13 -8.53 23.14
C GLU A 83 19.18 -8.16 22.09
N LEU A 84 20.22 -8.99 21.92
CA LEU A 84 21.27 -8.81 20.93
C LEU A 84 20.91 -9.35 19.55
N GLN A 85 19.69 -9.85 19.34
CA GLN A 85 19.21 -10.31 18.05
C GLN A 85 19.40 -9.24 16.96
N GLY A 86 19.90 -9.67 15.81
CA GLY A 86 20.27 -8.81 14.70
C GLY A 86 21.62 -8.12 14.87
N VAL A 87 21.94 -7.61 16.06
CA VAL A 87 23.26 -7.00 16.32
C VAL A 87 24.37 -8.03 16.18
N MET A 88 24.23 -9.15 16.88
CA MET A 88 25.19 -10.25 16.79
C MET A 88 25.12 -10.96 15.44
N GLY A 89 23.91 -11.08 14.87
CA GLY A 89 23.75 -11.60 13.52
C GLY A 89 24.56 -10.83 12.47
N ARG A 90 24.47 -9.48 12.50
CA ARG A 90 25.31 -8.60 11.67
C ARG A 90 26.80 -8.83 11.90
N HIS A 91 27.19 -8.89 13.17
CA HIS A 91 28.59 -9.11 13.53
C HIS A 91 29.11 -10.45 13.00
N TYR A 92 28.41 -11.54 13.23
CA TYR A 92 28.79 -12.87 12.74
C TYR A 92 28.79 -12.94 11.21
N ALA A 93 27.83 -12.32 10.52
CA ALA A 93 27.83 -12.25 9.07
C ALA A 93 29.09 -11.54 8.53
N SER A 94 29.48 -10.41 9.13
CA SER A 94 30.70 -9.66 8.76
C SER A 94 31.98 -10.50 8.99
N MET A 95 32.07 -11.20 10.13
CA MET A 95 33.23 -12.01 10.48
C MET A 95 33.36 -13.26 9.63
N THR A 96 32.29 -13.73 9.00
CA THR A 96 32.28 -14.96 8.20
C THR A 96 32.21 -14.72 6.69
N GLY A 97 32.53 -13.49 6.24
CA GLY A 97 32.81 -13.17 4.84
C GLY A 97 31.62 -12.72 4.01
N GLU A 98 30.47 -12.42 4.64
CA GLU A 98 29.35 -11.77 3.94
C GLU A 98 29.71 -10.31 3.61
N SER A 99 29.12 -9.78 2.52
CA SER A 99 29.33 -8.38 2.18
C SER A 99 28.78 -7.44 3.27
N ALA A 100 29.32 -6.22 3.36
CA ALA A 100 28.91 -5.26 4.37
C ALA A 100 27.39 -4.97 4.30
N GLU A 101 26.80 -4.92 3.11
CA GLU A 101 25.38 -4.67 2.92
C GLU A 101 24.52 -5.87 3.36
N ILE A 102 24.93 -7.09 3.05
CA ILE A 102 24.26 -8.32 3.53
C ILE A 102 24.35 -8.39 5.05
N ALA A 103 25.53 -8.19 5.63
CA ALA A 103 25.70 -8.19 7.07
C ALA A 103 24.84 -7.12 7.76
N GLN A 104 24.82 -5.89 7.25
CA GLN A 104 23.98 -4.81 7.76
C GLN A 104 22.50 -5.16 7.69
N SER A 105 22.05 -5.81 6.61
CA SER A 105 20.67 -6.25 6.42
C SER A 105 20.22 -7.26 7.49
N VAL A 106 21.10 -8.10 8.02
CA VAL A 106 20.77 -9.02 9.13
C VAL A 106 20.35 -8.26 10.40
N PHE A 107 20.82 -7.05 10.60
CA PHE A 107 20.32 -6.16 11.65
C PHE A 107 19.07 -5.41 11.21
N GLU A 108 19.09 -4.83 10.01
CA GLU A 108 18.06 -3.90 9.52
C GLU A 108 16.70 -4.55 9.25
N HIS A 109 16.64 -5.88 9.05
CA HIS A 109 15.35 -6.52 8.79
C HIS A 109 14.36 -6.42 9.97
N TYR A 110 14.85 -6.14 11.19
CA TYR A 110 14.00 -5.84 12.34
C TYR A 110 13.41 -4.42 12.31
N LEU A 111 14.04 -3.50 11.55
CA LEU A 111 13.62 -2.10 11.48
C LEU A 111 12.43 -1.87 10.53
N PRO A 112 11.58 -0.89 10.84
CA PRO A 112 11.42 -0.26 12.14
C PRO A 112 10.75 -1.22 13.14
N LYS A 113 11.15 -1.14 14.42
CA LYS A 113 10.50 -1.86 15.53
C LYS A 113 9.30 -1.11 16.09
N GLY A 114 9.20 0.19 15.83
CA GLY A 114 8.14 1.10 16.26
C GLY A 114 7.98 2.28 15.32
N GLN A 115 7.00 3.14 15.59
CA GLN A 115 6.63 4.26 14.69
C GLN A 115 7.72 5.34 14.59
N SER A 116 8.51 5.53 15.65
CA SER A 116 9.60 6.52 15.72
C SER A 116 11.00 5.92 15.59
N ASP A 117 11.07 4.65 15.19
CA ASP A 117 12.35 3.96 15.02
C ASP A 117 12.98 4.27 13.66
N ASP A 118 14.30 4.05 13.55
CA ASP A 118 15.01 4.22 12.30
C ASP A 118 14.50 3.25 11.23
N LEU A 119 14.58 3.69 9.97
CA LEU A 119 14.29 2.83 8.82
C LEU A 119 15.58 2.15 8.31
N PRO A 120 15.48 1.02 7.59
CA PRO A 120 16.63 0.41 6.94
C PRO A 120 17.37 1.42 6.05
N THR A 121 18.69 1.50 6.19
CA THR A 121 19.53 2.43 5.43
C THR A 121 20.04 1.83 4.12
N THR A 122 20.11 0.51 4.05
CA THR A 122 20.57 -0.22 2.85
C THR A 122 19.38 -0.72 2.01
N ASP A 123 19.60 -0.91 0.71
CA ASP A 123 18.58 -1.46 -0.19
C ASP A 123 18.25 -2.91 0.16
N VAL A 124 19.30 -3.69 0.46
CA VAL A 124 19.16 -5.09 0.86
C VAL A 124 18.42 -5.19 2.20
N GLY A 125 18.73 -4.30 3.15
CA GLY A 125 18.03 -4.21 4.44
C GLY A 125 16.55 -3.85 4.27
N ALA A 126 16.23 -2.88 3.40
CA ALA A 126 14.85 -2.49 3.10
C ALA A 126 14.05 -3.66 2.49
N ALA A 127 14.62 -4.38 1.51
CA ALA A 127 13.97 -5.54 0.90
C ALA A 127 13.72 -6.65 1.93
N THR A 128 14.71 -6.94 2.77
CA THR A 128 14.61 -7.99 3.80
C THR A 128 13.60 -7.61 4.90
N ALA A 129 13.57 -6.34 5.31
CA ALA A 129 12.62 -5.84 6.30
C ALA A 129 11.17 -5.90 5.79
N ILE A 130 10.93 -5.53 4.53
CA ILE A 130 9.61 -5.68 3.89
C ILE A 130 9.21 -7.14 3.85
N ALA A 131 10.13 -8.05 3.46
CA ALA A 131 9.86 -9.48 3.37
C ALA A 131 9.49 -10.09 4.73
N ASP A 132 10.23 -9.78 5.80
CA ASP A 132 9.93 -10.27 7.15
C ASP A 132 8.55 -9.82 7.63
N LYS A 133 8.23 -8.55 7.39
CA LYS A 133 6.98 -7.95 7.86
C LYS A 133 5.75 -8.41 7.07
N ILE A 134 5.84 -8.52 5.73
CA ILE A 134 4.71 -8.98 4.93
C ILE A 134 4.45 -10.47 5.11
N ASP A 135 5.49 -11.31 5.29
CA ASP A 135 5.35 -12.72 5.64
C ASP A 135 4.58 -12.88 6.96
N MET A 136 4.88 -12.03 7.96
CA MET A 136 4.17 -12.04 9.24
C MET A 136 2.71 -11.64 9.06
N VAL A 137 2.42 -10.54 8.34
CA VAL A 137 1.05 -10.06 8.14
C VAL A 137 0.22 -11.09 7.36
N CYS A 138 0.69 -11.52 6.20
CA CYS A 138 -0.03 -12.48 5.37
C CYS A 138 -0.16 -13.85 6.05
N GLY A 139 0.88 -14.29 6.76
CA GLY A 139 0.87 -15.56 7.49
C GLY A 139 -0.17 -15.58 8.60
N CYS A 140 -0.18 -14.57 9.47
CA CYS A 140 -1.17 -14.48 10.54
C CYS A 140 -2.59 -14.40 10.00
N PHE A 141 -2.86 -13.58 8.98
CA PHE A 141 -4.17 -13.55 8.33
C PHE A 141 -4.53 -14.90 7.69
N GLY A 142 -3.55 -15.57 7.09
CA GLY A 142 -3.69 -16.88 6.45
C GLY A 142 -4.10 -17.99 7.38
N VAL A 143 -3.67 -17.94 8.65
CA VAL A 143 -4.00 -18.91 9.70
C VAL A 143 -5.08 -18.40 10.67
N GLY A 144 -5.75 -17.29 10.37
CA GLY A 144 -6.87 -16.76 11.15
C GLY A 144 -6.48 -15.92 12.37
N LEU A 145 -5.21 -15.59 12.56
CA LEU A 145 -4.71 -14.76 13.67
C LEU A 145 -4.84 -13.27 13.37
N ILE A 146 -6.06 -12.80 13.22
CA ILE A 146 -6.38 -11.42 12.81
C ILE A 146 -6.50 -10.51 14.04
N PRO A 147 -5.90 -9.30 14.04
CA PRO A 147 -6.03 -8.35 15.14
C PRO A 147 -7.49 -7.94 15.36
N THR A 148 -7.94 -7.90 16.61
CA THR A 148 -9.29 -7.48 16.99
C THR A 148 -9.26 -6.38 18.05
N GLY A 149 -10.03 -5.30 17.87
CA GLY A 149 -10.07 -4.18 18.81
C GLY A 149 -8.66 -3.66 19.14
N THR A 150 -8.26 -3.69 20.41
CA THR A 150 -6.91 -3.28 20.86
C THR A 150 -5.90 -4.43 20.83
N ALA A 151 -6.36 -5.69 20.72
CA ALA A 151 -5.49 -6.86 20.75
C ALA A 151 -4.75 -7.04 19.42
N ASP A 152 -3.42 -7.08 19.51
CA ASP A 152 -2.51 -7.32 18.39
C ASP A 152 -1.24 -8.03 18.89
N PRO A 153 -1.35 -9.30 19.32
CA PRO A 153 -0.25 -10.00 20.00
C PRO A 153 0.95 -10.21 19.07
N TYR A 154 0.74 -10.22 17.76
CA TYR A 154 1.79 -10.37 16.75
C TYR A 154 2.29 -9.05 16.18
N GLY A 155 1.75 -7.90 16.61
CA GLY A 155 2.17 -6.57 16.16
C GLY A 155 1.91 -6.30 14.68
N LEU A 156 0.86 -6.87 14.10
CA LEU A 156 0.57 -6.78 12.65
C LEU A 156 0.33 -5.34 12.19
N ARG A 157 -0.25 -4.49 13.06
CA ARG A 157 -0.42 -3.05 12.77
C ARG A 157 0.95 -2.39 12.60
N ARG A 158 1.88 -2.67 13.52
CA ARG A 158 3.25 -2.15 13.49
C ARG A 158 4.03 -2.68 12.29
N HIS A 159 3.90 -3.97 11.94
CA HIS A 159 4.51 -4.54 10.75
C HIS A 159 4.00 -3.86 9.48
N THR A 160 2.68 -3.64 9.36
CA THR A 160 2.08 -2.96 8.21
C THR A 160 2.56 -1.52 8.09
N LEU A 161 2.59 -0.75 9.19
CA LEU A 161 3.12 0.61 9.19
C LEU A 161 4.60 0.64 8.79
N GLY A 162 5.39 -0.32 9.27
CA GLY A 162 6.80 -0.46 8.88
C GLY A 162 6.98 -0.69 7.38
N ILE A 163 6.17 -1.56 6.76
CA ILE A 163 6.18 -1.76 5.30
C ILE A 163 5.88 -0.45 4.59
N LEU A 164 4.79 0.22 4.94
CA LEU A 164 4.36 1.47 4.31
C LEU A 164 5.42 2.57 4.40
N SER A 165 6.03 2.74 5.59
CA SER A 165 7.09 3.73 5.83
C SER A 165 8.35 3.43 5.01
N ILE A 166 8.75 2.16 4.90
CA ILE A 166 9.92 1.78 4.08
C ILE A 166 9.64 2.04 2.60
N LEU A 167 8.47 1.63 2.10
CA LEU A 167 8.09 1.85 0.70
C LEU A 167 8.07 3.34 0.34
N GLU A 168 7.51 4.17 1.22
CA GLU A 168 7.41 5.62 1.03
C GLU A 168 8.79 6.28 1.06
N SER A 169 9.59 6.01 2.10
CA SER A 169 10.91 6.63 2.28
C SER A 169 11.92 6.27 1.19
N ARG A 170 11.79 5.07 0.61
CA ARG A 170 12.65 4.58 -0.46
C ARG A 170 12.10 4.88 -1.87
N GLY A 171 10.92 5.47 -1.99
CA GLY A 171 10.27 5.73 -3.27
C GLY A 171 9.93 4.46 -4.06
N LEU A 172 9.67 3.35 -3.37
CA LEU A 172 9.43 2.05 -4.01
C LEU A 172 7.99 1.95 -4.52
N ARG A 173 7.83 1.92 -5.84
CA ARG A 173 6.53 1.81 -6.51
C ARG A 173 6.07 0.36 -6.65
N ILE A 174 6.14 -0.41 -5.55
CA ILE A 174 5.69 -1.80 -5.52
C ILE A 174 4.17 -1.83 -5.41
N PRO A 175 3.45 -2.53 -6.32
CA PRO A 175 2.02 -2.75 -6.18
C PRO A 175 1.73 -3.52 -4.88
N ILE A 176 0.96 -2.92 -3.98
CA ILE A 176 0.64 -3.54 -2.68
C ILE A 176 -0.04 -4.91 -2.87
N ALA A 177 -0.95 -4.99 -3.84
CA ALA A 177 -1.60 -6.26 -4.19
C ALA A 177 -0.58 -7.31 -4.64
N GLY A 178 0.40 -6.93 -5.47
CA GLY A 178 1.46 -7.85 -5.94
C GLY A 178 2.37 -8.34 -4.80
N LEU A 179 2.68 -7.47 -3.84
CA LEU A 179 3.45 -7.85 -2.64
C LEU A 179 2.67 -8.86 -1.77
N VAL A 180 1.38 -8.62 -1.56
CA VAL A 180 0.48 -9.54 -0.85
C VAL A 180 0.36 -10.87 -1.60
N ASP A 181 0.13 -10.82 -2.90
CA ASP A 181 0.00 -12.02 -3.75
C ASP A 181 1.27 -12.88 -3.71
N ARG A 182 2.47 -12.23 -3.77
CA ARG A 182 3.75 -12.95 -3.65
C ARG A 182 3.87 -13.64 -2.30
N SER A 183 3.56 -12.95 -1.20
CA SER A 183 3.62 -13.53 0.14
C SER A 183 2.62 -14.69 0.31
N LEU A 184 1.38 -14.53 -0.14
CA LEU A 184 0.36 -15.58 -0.05
C LEU A 184 0.72 -16.82 -0.89
N ALA A 185 1.38 -16.63 -2.04
CA ALA A 185 1.84 -17.76 -2.86
C ALA A 185 2.86 -18.63 -2.12
N THR A 186 3.77 -18.03 -1.34
CA THR A 186 4.74 -18.78 -0.51
C THR A 186 4.09 -19.47 0.68
N LEU A 187 2.95 -18.96 1.14
CA LEU A 187 2.17 -19.47 2.27
C LEU A 187 1.07 -20.46 1.87
N ALA A 188 0.88 -20.74 0.58
CA ALA A 188 -0.25 -21.52 0.07
C ALA A 188 -0.52 -22.83 0.84
N PRO A 189 0.50 -23.64 1.22
CA PRO A 189 0.26 -24.89 1.98
C PRO A 189 -0.21 -24.69 3.42
N LYS A 190 -0.11 -23.46 3.95
CA LYS A 190 -0.42 -23.12 5.36
C LYS A 190 -1.75 -22.40 5.52
N LEU A 191 -2.38 -21.95 4.43
CA LEU A 191 -3.62 -21.17 4.50
C LEU A 191 -4.79 -22.03 5.02
N THR A 192 -5.52 -21.49 6.00
CA THR A 192 -6.74 -22.11 6.55
C THR A 192 -8.03 -21.62 5.91
N SER A 193 -7.92 -20.59 5.04
CA SER A 193 -9.03 -20.01 4.27
C SER A 193 -8.61 -19.82 2.82
N PRO A 194 -9.56 -19.66 1.87
CA PRO A 194 -9.23 -19.40 0.47
C PRO A 194 -8.32 -18.18 0.30
N ALA A 195 -7.26 -18.31 -0.48
CA ALA A 195 -6.26 -17.24 -0.69
C ALA A 195 -6.90 -15.90 -1.11
N ALA A 196 -7.95 -15.92 -1.92
CA ALA A 196 -8.68 -14.73 -2.33
C ALA A 196 -9.35 -13.99 -1.16
N GLU A 197 -9.88 -14.73 -0.19
CA GLU A 197 -10.49 -14.16 1.00
C GLU A 197 -9.43 -13.54 1.92
N VAL A 198 -8.33 -14.27 2.15
CA VAL A 198 -7.18 -13.77 2.93
C VAL A 198 -6.62 -12.51 2.28
N ARG A 199 -6.39 -12.53 0.97
CA ARG A 199 -5.94 -11.39 0.17
C ARG A 199 -6.81 -10.14 0.40
N LYS A 200 -8.12 -10.30 0.27
CA LYS A 200 -9.08 -9.20 0.48
C LYS A 200 -8.92 -8.58 1.88
N LYS A 201 -8.93 -9.42 2.92
CA LYS A 201 -8.78 -8.98 4.32
C LYS A 201 -7.45 -8.26 4.58
N VAL A 202 -6.33 -8.77 4.02
CA VAL A 202 -5.02 -8.14 4.15
C VAL A 202 -5.00 -6.78 3.46
N LEU A 203 -5.53 -6.66 2.24
CA LEU A 203 -5.57 -5.39 1.52
C LEU A 203 -6.43 -4.35 2.24
N GLU A 204 -7.61 -4.73 2.74
CA GLU A 204 -8.45 -3.86 3.57
C GLU A 204 -7.73 -3.40 4.84
N PHE A 205 -7.00 -4.30 5.48
CA PHE A 205 -6.20 -3.98 6.66
C PHE A 205 -5.08 -2.98 6.35
N VAL A 206 -4.35 -3.17 5.24
CA VAL A 206 -3.28 -2.27 4.79
C VAL A 206 -3.84 -0.88 4.49
N VAL A 207 -4.95 -0.79 3.75
CA VAL A 207 -5.61 0.49 3.42
C VAL A 207 -6.03 1.23 4.69
N ALA A 208 -6.66 0.55 5.64
CA ALA A 208 -7.08 1.15 6.90
C ALA A 208 -5.88 1.67 7.73
N ARG A 209 -4.75 0.95 7.70
CA ARG A 209 -3.52 1.40 8.41
C ARG A 209 -2.87 2.59 7.72
N TYR A 210 -2.87 2.63 6.38
CA TYR A 210 -2.31 3.75 5.64
C TYR A 210 -3.14 5.03 5.83
N LEU A 211 -4.47 4.92 5.81
CA LEU A 211 -5.36 6.03 6.16
C LEU A 211 -4.99 6.63 7.52
N ASN A 212 -4.91 5.78 8.55
CA ASN A 212 -4.58 6.24 9.90
C ASN A 212 -3.18 6.87 9.99
N LEU A 213 -2.21 6.33 9.25
CA LEU A 213 -0.85 6.90 9.20
C LEU A 213 -0.87 8.30 8.60
N LEU A 214 -1.49 8.47 7.43
CA LEU A 214 -1.56 9.76 6.74
C LEU A 214 -2.28 10.82 7.56
N VAL A 215 -3.39 10.45 8.22
CA VAL A 215 -4.12 11.36 9.12
C VAL A 215 -3.29 11.72 10.35
N SER A 216 -2.56 10.77 10.94
CA SER A 216 -1.67 11.05 12.07
C SER A 216 -0.50 11.97 11.70
N GLN A 217 -0.10 12.02 10.44
CA GLN A 217 0.87 12.94 9.86
C GLN A 217 0.28 14.32 9.54
N GLY A 218 -1.00 14.56 9.83
CA GLY A 218 -1.68 15.85 9.65
C GLY A 218 -2.43 15.99 8.32
N ALA A 219 -2.53 14.95 7.49
CA ALA A 219 -3.31 15.02 6.27
C ALA A 219 -4.83 15.09 6.60
N PRO A 220 -5.63 15.91 5.88
CA PRO A 220 -7.07 15.97 6.06
C PRO A 220 -7.73 14.62 5.76
N ALA A 221 -8.49 14.08 6.72
CA ALA A 221 -9.05 12.73 6.65
C ALA A 221 -9.97 12.53 5.41
N ASP A 222 -10.76 13.54 5.08
CA ASP A 222 -11.64 13.52 3.92
C ASP A 222 -10.90 13.45 2.59
N LEU A 223 -9.74 14.14 2.47
CA LEU A 223 -8.89 14.04 1.27
C LEU A 223 -8.16 12.70 1.20
N VAL A 224 -7.72 12.15 2.34
CA VAL A 224 -7.13 10.81 2.40
C VAL A 224 -8.16 9.76 1.97
N GLU A 225 -9.40 9.83 2.47
CA GLU A 225 -10.49 8.95 2.03
C GLU A 225 -10.77 9.08 0.53
N ALA A 226 -10.76 10.32 0.00
CA ALA A 226 -11.00 10.58 -1.42
C ALA A 226 -9.95 9.92 -2.33
N VAL A 227 -8.67 9.99 -1.99
CA VAL A 227 -7.59 9.40 -2.80
C VAL A 227 -7.43 7.89 -2.59
N LEU A 228 -7.89 7.35 -1.46
CA LEU A 228 -7.90 5.91 -1.19
C LEU A 228 -9.10 5.18 -1.79
N ALA A 229 -10.20 5.88 -2.07
CA ALA A 229 -11.42 5.27 -2.60
C ALA A 229 -11.22 4.50 -3.92
N PRO A 230 -10.39 4.97 -4.88
CA PRO A 230 -10.06 4.18 -6.09
C PRO A 230 -9.23 2.93 -5.81
N GLY A 231 -8.66 2.80 -4.61
CA GLY A 231 -7.77 1.73 -4.20
C GLY A 231 -6.32 2.17 -4.00
N LEU A 232 -5.58 1.37 -3.24
CA LEU A 232 -4.14 1.58 -2.98
C LEU A 232 -3.32 0.73 -3.94
N THR A 233 -2.88 1.30 -5.06
CA THR A 233 -1.99 0.61 -5.99
C THR A 233 -0.57 0.54 -5.42
N ASN A 234 0.04 1.69 -5.14
CA ASN A 234 1.30 1.81 -4.41
C ASN A 234 1.32 3.09 -3.58
N VAL A 235 2.17 3.13 -2.55
CA VAL A 235 2.19 4.23 -1.58
C VAL A 235 2.76 5.52 -2.16
N VAL A 236 3.72 5.44 -3.06
CA VAL A 236 4.40 6.61 -3.67
C VAL A 236 3.43 7.40 -4.53
N ASP A 237 2.67 6.71 -5.38
CA ASP A 237 1.65 7.35 -6.22
C ASP A 237 0.51 7.92 -5.39
N LEU A 238 0.07 7.19 -4.36
CA LEU A 238 -1.00 7.66 -3.50
C LEU A 238 -0.57 8.91 -2.73
N ARG A 239 0.67 8.96 -2.22
CA ARG A 239 1.22 10.13 -1.54
C ARG A 239 1.27 11.34 -2.48
N ALA A 240 1.82 11.17 -3.68
CA ALA A 240 1.87 12.24 -4.69
C ALA A 240 0.47 12.75 -5.06
N LYS A 241 -0.50 11.85 -5.17
CA LYS A 241 -1.90 12.18 -5.43
C LYS A 241 -2.52 12.98 -4.27
N LEU A 242 -2.28 12.55 -3.03
CA LEU A 242 -2.76 13.24 -1.84
C LEU A 242 -2.16 14.65 -1.73
N ASP A 243 -0.85 14.77 -1.90
CA ASP A 243 -0.16 16.06 -1.82
C ASP A 243 -0.69 17.04 -2.89
N ALA A 244 -0.94 16.55 -4.10
CA ALA A 244 -1.55 17.35 -5.17
C ALA A 244 -2.99 17.76 -4.84
N LEU A 245 -3.79 16.88 -4.24
CA LEU A 245 -5.18 17.20 -3.86
C LEU A 245 -5.22 18.18 -2.69
N VAL A 246 -4.31 18.04 -1.71
CA VAL A 246 -4.16 19.00 -0.59
C VAL A 246 -3.79 20.38 -1.13
N ALA A 247 -2.85 20.46 -2.07
CA ALA A 247 -2.47 21.72 -2.71
C ALA A 247 -3.65 22.31 -3.52
N PHE A 248 -4.37 21.48 -4.26
CA PHE A 248 -5.53 21.91 -5.05
C PHE A 248 -6.70 22.37 -4.18
N ARG A 249 -6.84 21.91 -2.94
CA ARG A 249 -7.88 22.38 -1.99
C ARG A 249 -7.79 23.88 -1.71
N ALA A 250 -6.61 24.49 -1.86
CA ALA A 250 -6.43 25.93 -1.71
C ALA A 250 -6.84 26.74 -2.96
N ASP A 251 -7.11 26.08 -4.08
CA ASP A 251 -7.54 26.73 -5.33
C ASP A 251 -9.03 27.08 -5.27
N ALA A 252 -9.38 28.27 -5.79
CA ALA A 252 -10.77 28.73 -5.85
C ALA A 252 -11.70 27.80 -6.66
N ALA A 253 -11.14 26.99 -7.56
CA ALA A 253 -11.88 26.05 -8.38
C ALA A 253 -12.23 24.74 -7.61
N PHE A 254 -11.65 24.49 -6.44
CA PHE A 254 -11.84 23.25 -5.71
C PHE A 254 -13.27 23.02 -5.23
N GLU A 255 -13.83 23.97 -4.48
CA GLU A 255 -15.18 23.84 -3.91
C GLU A 255 -16.26 23.73 -4.99
N PRO A 256 -16.27 24.58 -6.05
CA PRO A 256 -17.22 24.41 -7.14
C PRO A 256 -17.09 23.06 -7.85
N LEU A 257 -15.88 22.57 -8.05
CA LEU A 257 -15.62 21.25 -8.63
C LEU A 257 -16.19 20.13 -7.75
N ALA A 258 -15.86 20.15 -6.45
CA ALA A 258 -16.31 19.15 -5.50
C ALA A 258 -17.84 19.08 -5.41
N GLU A 259 -18.53 20.23 -5.44
CA GLU A 259 -19.98 20.32 -5.39
C GLU A 259 -20.65 19.68 -6.62
N VAL A 260 -20.22 20.06 -7.83
CA VAL A 260 -20.83 19.51 -9.06
C VAL A 260 -20.57 18.02 -9.20
N PHE A 261 -19.39 17.53 -8.79
CA PHE A 261 -19.06 16.10 -8.85
C PHE A 261 -19.78 15.28 -7.79
N LYS A 262 -19.95 15.80 -6.57
CA LYS A 262 -20.83 15.17 -5.57
C LYS A 262 -22.25 14.99 -6.13
N ARG A 263 -22.78 16.00 -6.80
CA ARG A 263 -24.10 15.95 -7.41
C ARG A 263 -24.18 14.91 -8.52
N ALA A 264 -23.17 14.88 -9.42
CA ALA A 264 -23.09 13.91 -10.51
C ALA A 264 -22.99 12.47 -10.00
N ILE A 265 -22.12 12.21 -9.00
CA ILE A 265 -21.98 10.89 -8.38
C ILE A 265 -23.30 10.47 -7.72
N ASN A 266 -23.95 11.36 -6.96
CA ASN A 266 -25.16 11.04 -6.23
C ASN A 266 -26.33 10.69 -7.16
N ILE A 267 -26.54 11.47 -8.24
CA ILE A 267 -27.65 11.23 -9.17
C ILE A 267 -27.45 9.96 -10.01
N THR A 268 -26.19 9.55 -10.21
CA THR A 268 -25.86 8.34 -11.00
C THR A 268 -25.69 7.08 -10.17
N LYS A 269 -25.84 7.13 -8.84
CA LYS A 269 -25.67 5.95 -7.95
C LYS A 269 -26.58 4.78 -8.31
N VAL A 270 -27.79 5.06 -8.73
CA VAL A 270 -28.83 4.05 -9.04
C VAL A 270 -28.82 3.61 -10.50
N TYR A 271 -27.90 4.14 -11.31
CA TYR A 271 -27.80 3.80 -12.72
C TYR A 271 -26.76 2.70 -12.96
N ASP A 272 -27.23 1.55 -13.42
CA ASP A 272 -26.39 0.37 -13.74
C ASP A 272 -26.37 0.04 -15.24
N GLY A 273 -26.89 0.97 -16.08
CA GLY A 273 -26.90 0.80 -17.54
C GLY A 273 -25.53 1.02 -18.20
N PRO A 274 -25.46 0.83 -19.52
CA PRO A 274 -24.24 1.02 -20.30
C PRO A 274 -23.80 2.49 -20.29
N LEU A 275 -22.48 2.73 -20.37
CA LEU A 275 -21.90 4.08 -20.44
C LEU A 275 -21.88 4.67 -21.85
N ALA A 276 -22.48 3.98 -22.85
CA ALA A 276 -22.58 4.46 -24.21
C ALA A 276 -23.58 5.65 -24.26
N VAL A 277 -23.11 6.74 -24.84
CA VAL A 277 -23.91 7.98 -25.03
C VAL A 277 -24.26 8.11 -26.49
N SER A 278 -25.53 8.42 -26.76
CA SER A 278 -26.06 8.66 -28.13
C SER A 278 -26.36 10.13 -28.34
N GLU A 279 -25.66 10.78 -29.25
CA GLU A 279 -25.85 12.19 -29.56
C GLU A 279 -27.21 12.49 -30.18
N VAL A 280 -27.85 11.51 -30.81
CA VAL A 280 -29.22 11.64 -31.41
C VAL A 280 -30.27 11.89 -30.34
N LEU A 281 -30.00 11.51 -29.08
CA LEU A 281 -30.88 11.69 -27.94
C LEU A 281 -30.68 13.01 -27.21
N PHE A 282 -29.77 13.86 -27.67
CA PHE A 282 -29.53 15.17 -27.06
C PHE A 282 -30.62 16.17 -27.45
N GLU A 283 -31.28 16.72 -26.45
CA GLU A 283 -32.34 17.74 -26.60
C GLU A 283 -31.81 19.17 -26.35
N HIS A 284 -30.66 19.31 -25.62
CA HIS A 284 -30.07 20.60 -25.22
C HIS A 284 -28.65 20.75 -25.73
N ASP A 285 -28.23 21.99 -25.98
CA ASP A 285 -26.87 22.29 -26.40
C ASP A 285 -25.84 22.01 -25.28
N GLU A 286 -26.25 22.09 -24.02
CA GLU A 286 -25.43 21.76 -22.84
C GLU A 286 -25.07 20.28 -22.79
N GLU A 287 -25.93 19.36 -23.30
CA GLU A 287 -25.63 17.94 -23.42
C GLU A 287 -24.51 17.73 -24.45
N ARG A 288 -24.56 18.39 -25.61
CA ARG A 288 -23.55 18.34 -26.66
C ARG A 288 -22.23 18.92 -26.20
N ALA A 289 -22.28 20.10 -25.57
CA ALA A 289 -21.08 20.77 -25.06
C ALA A 289 -20.35 19.95 -24.00
N LEU A 290 -21.12 19.39 -23.03
CA LEU A 290 -20.54 18.54 -21.98
C LEU A 290 -19.96 17.24 -22.58
N HIS A 291 -20.68 16.58 -23.50
CA HIS A 291 -20.22 15.35 -24.12
C HIS A 291 -18.91 15.54 -24.90
N ALA A 292 -18.84 16.58 -25.74
CA ALA A 292 -17.65 16.88 -26.52
C ALA A 292 -16.44 17.21 -25.63
N ALA A 293 -16.62 18.02 -24.58
CA ALA A 293 -15.55 18.37 -23.65
C ALA A 293 -15.14 17.21 -22.77
N ALA A 294 -16.09 16.33 -22.34
CA ALA A 294 -15.82 15.20 -21.47
C ALA A 294 -14.85 14.19 -22.11
N ALA A 295 -15.00 13.89 -23.40
CA ALA A 295 -14.13 12.96 -24.10
C ALA A 295 -12.67 13.44 -24.12
N ASP A 296 -12.46 14.72 -24.47
CA ASP A 296 -11.13 15.34 -24.54
C ASP A 296 -10.46 15.47 -23.17
N VAL A 297 -11.19 16.03 -22.19
CA VAL A 297 -10.68 16.20 -20.81
C VAL A 297 -10.41 14.84 -20.15
N SER A 298 -11.27 13.85 -20.36
CA SER A 298 -11.04 12.50 -19.82
C SER A 298 -9.71 11.92 -20.29
N GLY A 299 -9.38 12.07 -21.58
CA GLY A 299 -8.10 11.64 -22.13
C GLY A 299 -6.90 12.33 -21.45
N ARG A 300 -6.98 13.66 -21.25
CA ARG A 300 -5.93 14.44 -20.58
C ARG A 300 -5.79 14.08 -19.11
N VAL A 301 -6.89 13.92 -18.39
CA VAL A 301 -6.90 13.50 -16.97
C VAL A 301 -6.24 12.13 -16.80
N VAL A 302 -6.63 11.14 -17.61
CA VAL A 302 -6.05 9.79 -17.55
C VAL A 302 -4.56 9.83 -17.89
N SER A 303 -4.14 10.58 -18.91
CA SER A 303 -2.74 10.73 -19.27
C SER A 303 -1.93 11.40 -18.15
N ALA A 304 -2.41 12.52 -17.61
CA ALA A 304 -1.74 13.23 -16.53
C ALA A 304 -1.63 12.36 -15.26
N ALA A 305 -2.69 11.64 -14.89
CA ALA A 305 -2.69 10.74 -13.74
C ALA A 305 -1.72 9.57 -13.92
N ARG A 306 -1.67 8.96 -15.11
CA ARG A 306 -0.72 7.88 -15.44
C ARG A 306 0.74 8.34 -15.31
N ASP A 307 1.01 9.58 -15.71
CA ASP A 307 2.35 10.16 -15.65
C ASP A 307 2.69 10.75 -14.27
N GLY A 308 1.79 10.61 -13.27
CA GLY A 308 1.97 11.14 -11.91
C GLY A 308 1.78 12.66 -11.80
N ARG A 309 1.28 13.34 -12.85
CA ARG A 309 1.04 14.78 -12.90
C ARG A 309 -0.35 15.13 -12.32
N TYR A 310 -0.59 14.71 -11.07
CA TYR A 310 -1.93 14.81 -10.43
C TYR A 310 -2.45 16.25 -10.32
N GLY A 311 -1.58 17.24 -10.07
CA GLY A 311 -1.99 18.64 -10.03
C GLY A 311 -2.52 19.15 -11.38
N GLU A 312 -1.99 18.63 -12.49
CA GLU A 312 -2.51 18.89 -13.84
C GLU A 312 -3.86 18.18 -14.03
N ALA A 313 -3.96 16.91 -13.63
CA ALA A 313 -5.22 16.17 -13.71
C ALA A 313 -6.36 16.91 -12.98
N PHE A 314 -6.13 17.43 -11.77
CA PHE A 314 -7.14 18.18 -11.02
C PHE A 314 -7.52 19.51 -11.70
N ARG A 315 -6.58 20.22 -12.33
CA ARG A 315 -6.87 21.44 -13.11
C ARG A 315 -7.69 21.15 -14.37
N GLU A 316 -7.37 20.06 -15.07
CA GLU A 316 -8.18 19.60 -16.22
C GLU A 316 -9.61 19.25 -15.79
N MET A 317 -9.78 18.58 -14.67
CA MET A 317 -11.10 18.31 -14.08
C MET A 317 -11.85 19.60 -13.76
N ALA A 318 -11.17 20.59 -13.16
CA ALA A 318 -11.75 21.88 -12.82
C ALA A 318 -12.25 22.64 -14.08
N GLY A 319 -11.59 22.47 -15.21
CA GLY A 319 -12.02 23.04 -16.50
C GLY A 319 -13.40 22.59 -16.96
N LEU A 320 -13.88 21.42 -16.51
CA LEU A 320 -15.24 20.94 -16.83
C LEU A 320 -16.34 21.48 -15.90
N GLN A 321 -15.97 22.05 -14.76
CA GLN A 321 -16.95 22.52 -13.77
C GLN A 321 -18.03 23.44 -14.37
N PRO A 322 -17.71 24.48 -15.19
CA PRO A 322 -18.74 25.36 -15.76
C PRO A 322 -19.72 24.61 -16.68
N LEU A 323 -19.24 23.64 -17.45
CA LEU A 323 -20.08 22.85 -18.37
C LEU A 323 -21.01 21.90 -17.60
N VAL A 324 -20.50 21.25 -16.53
CA VAL A 324 -21.31 20.40 -15.67
C VAL A 324 -22.36 21.23 -14.91
N ALA A 325 -22.00 22.42 -14.44
CA ALA A 325 -22.94 23.34 -13.79
C ALA A 325 -24.03 23.77 -14.74
N ALA A 326 -23.68 24.21 -15.96
CA ALA A 326 -24.66 24.59 -16.99
C ALA A 326 -25.60 23.44 -17.39
N PHE A 327 -25.02 22.23 -17.50
CA PHE A 327 -25.82 21.03 -17.74
C PHE A 327 -26.86 20.81 -16.63
N PHE A 328 -26.47 20.88 -15.35
CA PHE A 328 -27.44 20.74 -14.25
C PHE A 328 -28.46 21.86 -14.12
N GLU A 329 -28.15 23.06 -14.63
CA GLU A 329 -29.05 24.18 -14.62
C GLU A 329 -30.13 24.07 -15.71
N LYS A 330 -29.73 23.62 -16.92
CA LYS A 330 -30.59 23.63 -18.11
C LYS A 330 -31.24 22.29 -18.42
N VAL A 331 -30.64 21.19 -17.99
CA VAL A 331 -31.05 19.83 -18.37
C VAL A 331 -31.69 19.11 -17.20
N LEU A 332 -32.95 18.69 -17.39
CA LEU A 332 -33.65 17.83 -16.42
C LEU A 332 -33.10 16.40 -16.53
N VAL A 333 -32.10 16.04 -15.74
CA VAL A 333 -31.43 14.71 -15.79
C VAL A 333 -32.46 13.58 -15.69
N MET A 334 -33.40 13.68 -14.76
CA MET A 334 -34.45 12.67 -14.52
C MET A 334 -35.65 12.92 -15.45
N ALA A 335 -35.41 12.92 -16.76
CA ALA A 335 -36.45 13.06 -17.78
C ALA A 335 -37.51 11.96 -17.65
N LYS A 336 -38.75 12.27 -18.11
CA LYS A 336 -39.86 11.29 -18.15
C LYS A 336 -39.58 10.17 -19.13
N ASP A 337 -39.01 10.50 -20.30
CA ASP A 337 -38.56 9.53 -21.28
C ASP A 337 -37.36 8.75 -20.71
N GLU A 338 -37.50 7.44 -20.65
CA GLU A 338 -36.49 6.57 -20.06
C GLU A 338 -35.19 6.53 -20.89
N THR A 339 -35.31 6.59 -22.21
CA THR A 339 -34.17 6.53 -23.13
C THR A 339 -33.32 7.80 -22.98
N VAL A 340 -33.95 8.97 -22.96
CA VAL A 340 -33.32 10.26 -22.75
C VAL A 340 -32.69 10.33 -21.34
N ARG A 341 -33.44 9.90 -20.32
CA ARG A 341 -32.93 9.83 -18.94
C ARG A 341 -31.67 8.96 -18.83
N ASN A 342 -31.71 7.77 -19.39
CA ASN A 342 -30.59 6.84 -19.34
C ASN A 342 -29.37 7.38 -20.10
N ASN A 343 -29.55 8.07 -21.22
CA ASN A 343 -28.49 8.73 -21.97
C ASN A 343 -27.81 9.83 -21.14
N ARG A 344 -28.57 10.65 -20.42
CA ARG A 344 -28.08 11.71 -19.52
C ARG A 344 -27.32 11.12 -18.31
N LEU A 345 -27.84 10.03 -17.72
CA LEU A 345 -27.18 9.31 -16.64
C LEU A 345 -25.89 8.65 -17.11
N ALA A 346 -25.86 8.06 -18.32
CA ALA A 346 -24.66 7.49 -18.91
C ALA A 346 -23.55 8.53 -19.08
N LEU A 347 -23.88 9.73 -19.60
CA LEU A 347 -22.94 10.83 -19.78
C LEU A 347 -22.31 11.25 -18.42
N LEU A 348 -23.15 11.52 -17.41
CA LEU A 348 -22.67 11.91 -16.09
C LEU A 348 -21.91 10.80 -15.38
N LYS A 349 -22.32 9.53 -15.51
CA LYS A 349 -21.65 8.40 -14.88
C LYS A 349 -20.29 8.14 -15.53
N GLY A 350 -20.19 8.21 -16.86
CA GLY A 350 -18.93 8.08 -17.58
C GLY A 350 -17.93 9.14 -17.14
N LEU A 351 -18.34 10.39 -17.05
CA LEU A 351 -17.52 11.49 -16.57
C LEU A 351 -17.08 11.26 -15.11
N SER A 352 -18.04 10.94 -14.23
CA SER A 352 -17.75 10.70 -12.81
C SER A 352 -16.80 9.53 -12.60
N ALA A 353 -16.88 8.47 -13.42
CA ALA A 353 -15.98 7.31 -13.33
C ALA A 353 -14.52 7.66 -13.62
N VAL A 354 -14.28 8.52 -14.63
CA VAL A 354 -12.92 8.98 -14.94
C VAL A 354 -12.33 9.75 -13.75
N PHE A 355 -13.09 10.63 -13.14
CA PHE A 355 -12.61 11.42 -12.00
C PHE A 355 -12.47 10.59 -10.75
N ALA A 356 -13.43 9.70 -10.48
CA ALA A 356 -13.33 8.74 -9.38
C ALA A 356 -12.13 7.81 -9.48
N SER A 357 -11.55 7.61 -10.67
CA SER A 357 -10.30 6.85 -10.82
C SER A 357 -9.07 7.59 -10.25
N VAL A 358 -9.14 8.91 -10.12
CA VAL A 358 -8.09 9.74 -9.51
C VAL A 358 -8.40 10.00 -8.04
N ALA A 359 -9.57 10.56 -7.74
CA ALA A 359 -10.06 10.82 -6.39
C ALA A 359 -11.58 10.84 -6.35
N ASP A 360 -12.17 10.27 -5.29
CA ASP A 360 -13.63 10.32 -5.08
C ASP A 360 -14.03 11.58 -4.31
N PHE A 361 -14.41 12.60 -5.04
CA PHE A 361 -14.86 13.88 -4.45
C PHE A 361 -16.13 13.75 -3.59
N SER A 362 -16.87 12.64 -3.65
CA SER A 362 -18.01 12.44 -2.75
C SER A 362 -17.59 12.29 -1.27
N LYS A 363 -16.32 11.96 -1.02
CA LYS A 363 -15.74 11.84 0.31
C LYS A 363 -15.27 13.16 0.91
N VAL A 364 -15.07 14.18 0.06
CA VAL A 364 -14.57 15.49 0.50
C VAL A 364 -15.62 16.21 1.34
N ALA A 365 -15.26 16.74 2.51
CA ALA A 365 -16.14 17.53 3.35
C ALA A 365 -16.42 18.90 2.70
N SER A 366 -17.67 19.36 2.71
CA SER A 366 -18.01 20.71 2.26
C SER A 366 -17.53 21.73 3.32
N SER A 367 -16.92 22.82 2.89
CA SER A 367 -16.51 23.93 3.75
C SER A 367 -17.76 24.56 4.37
N GLY A 368 -18.17 24.10 5.54
CA GLY A 368 -19.35 24.60 6.26
C GLY A 368 -20.05 23.62 7.19
N GLN A 369 -19.67 22.35 7.19
CA GLN A 369 -20.17 21.39 8.17
C GLN A 369 -19.04 20.90 9.09
N PRO A 370 -19.03 21.28 10.39
CA PRO A 370 -18.20 20.60 11.36
C PRO A 370 -18.65 19.14 11.45
N LYS A 371 -17.74 18.19 11.31
CA LYS A 371 -18.04 16.77 11.58
C LYS A 371 -18.59 16.68 13.01
N GLN A 372 -19.83 16.21 13.16
CA GLN A 372 -20.32 15.69 14.43
C GLN A 372 -19.47 14.48 14.76
N GLY A 373 -18.75 14.54 15.90
CA GLY A 373 -17.83 13.55 16.42
C GLY A 373 -18.49 12.24 16.84
#